data_8bbb9b83a8629a47a46534838c7cb56d
#
_entry.id   8bbb9b83a8629a47a46534838c7cb56d
#
_cell.length_a   1.000
_cell.length_b   1.000
_cell.length_c   1.000
_cell.angle_alpha   90.00
_cell.angle_beta   90.00
_cell.angle_gamma   90.00
#
_symmetry.space_group_name_H-M   'P 1'
#
loop_
_entity.id
_entity.type
_entity.pdbx_description
1 polymer ?
#
loop_
_entity_poly.entity_id
_entity_poly.type
_entity_poly.pdbx_seq_one_letter_code
_entity_poly.pdbx_strand_id
1 'polypeptide(L)'
;MKKQVMEDNINGFPGYHITREGLLYSRYDNKGRLTPNTWKIRKPTVSTNGYIKYGFCLRFRKIKTQLYAHRLVAEAYIPNPNNYPIVMHLDDNPKNNSVENLKWGTTLDNIRDCIKKNRKVVRKQVISYVISDLHIGEYGKFTSRTETAFQVLIKLSKLCIKERVPLLHCGDLFHSSDKISPDLLSRVMEVFSRLSKKDFIILTISGNHGSPVIHRIGDREFISYDKAIVKAFPNLFYSLDYEHFRLNYHKHVVYGIPYIDNNIGLSEYIKSIKLNPKKKNILMLHTDYPGARDTDGREIGSVENLNVNTLNKFDLVLCGHIHKPQRLSKKVYMIGAPYQQRRTDKDCKLGYWKLY
;
A
#
# COMPACT_ATOMS: atom_id res chain seq x y z
N MET A 1 -38.06 -26.10 -21.85
CA MET A 1 -37.09 -25.13 -21.28
C MET A 1 -37.79 -24.21 -20.30
N LYS A 2 -37.51 -24.31 -19.00
CA LYS A 2 -38.05 -23.33 -18.02
C LYS A 2 -37.41 -21.97 -18.31
N LYS A 3 -38.21 -20.94 -18.62
CA LYS A 3 -37.72 -19.56 -18.70
C LYS A 3 -37.10 -19.22 -17.34
N GLN A 4 -35.79 -19.00 -17.30
CA GLN A 4 -35.10 -18.55 -16.11
C GLN A 4 -35.61 -17.14 -15.79
N VAL A 5 -36.29 -17.00 -14.66
CA VAL A 5 -36.83 -15.70 -14.21
C VAL A 5 -35.60 -14.88 -13.73
N MET A 6 -35.35 -13.75 -14.40
CA MET A 6 -34.29 -12.83 -13.94
C MET A 6 -34.86 -12.05 -12.74
N GLU A 7 -34.05 -11.98 -11.70
CA GLU A 7 -34.31 -11.19 -10.49
C GLU A 7 -33.22 -10.13 -10.30
N ASP A 8 -33.55 -9.08 -9.54
CA ASP A 8 -32.60 -8.05 -9.19
C ASP A 8 -31.44 -8.66 -8.37
N ASN A 9 -30.19 -8.48 -8.79
CA ASN A 9 -29.03 -9.06 -8.09
C ASN A 9 -27.88 -8.07 -7.84
N ILE A 10 -28.13 -6.78 -8.06
CA ILE A 10 -27.12 -5.74 -7.81
C ILE A 10 -27.55 -4.92 -6.60
N ASN A 11 -26.79 -5.04 -5.51
CA ASN A 11 -27.07 -4.35 -4.26
C ASN A 11 -27.12 -2.82 -4.45
N GLY A 12 -28.18 -2.20 -3.94
CA GLY A 12 -28.39 -0.76 -4.04
C GLY A 12 -28.94 -0.27 -5.41
N PHE A 13 -29.12 -1.15 -6.39
CA PHE A 13 -29.61 -0.83 -7.73
C PHE A 13 -30.78 -1.72 -8.15
N PRO A 14 -31.98 -1.53 -7.58
CA PRO A 14 -33.15 -2.29 -7.96
C PRO A 14 -33.51 -2.09 -9.46
N GLY A 15 -34.02 -3.13 -10.08
CA GLY A 15 -34.36 -3.12 -11.51
C GLY A 15 -33.17 -3.38 -12.43
N TYR A 16 -32.03 -3.85 -11.86
CA TYR A 16 -30.85 -4.27 -12.62
C TYR A 16 -30.45 -5.70 -12.27
N HIS A 17 -29.98 -6.43 -13.31
CA HIS A 17 -29.48 -7.78 -13.19
C HIS A 17 -28.17 -7.92 -13.97
N ILE A 18 -27.11 -8.39 -13.33
CA ILE A 18 -25.85 -8.80 -13.98
C ILE A 18 -25.86 -10.32 -14.14
N THR A 19 -25.50 -10.82 -15.33
CA THR A 19 -25.38 -12.27 -15.55
C THR A 19 -23.99 -12.78 -15.11
N ARG A 20 -23.86 -14.11 -15.03
CA ARG A 20 -22.56 -14.76 -14.73
C ARG A 20 -21.48 -14.45 -15.76
N GLU A 21 -21.85 -14.12 -17.00
CA GLU A 21 -20.98 -13.76 -18.12
C GLU A 21 -20.64 -12.25 -18.14
N GLY A 22 -21.23 -11.45 -17.25
CA GLY A 22 -20.99 -10.02 -17.15
C GLY A 22 -21.86 -9.16 -18.06
N LEU A 23 -23.01 -9.67 -18.52
CA LEU A 23 -23.98 -8.89 -19.27
C LEU A 23 -24.98 -8.23 -18.32
N LEU A 24 -25.18 -6.92 -18.48
CA LEU A 24 -26.13 -6.16 -17.65
C LEU A 24 -27.48 -6.04 -18.33
N TYR A 25 -28.52 -6.39 -17.59
CA TYR A 25 -29.91 -6.18 -17.93
C TYR A 25 -30.56 -5.15 -17.02
N SER A 26 -31.56 -4.44 -17.52
CA SER A 26 -32.29 -3.43 -16.78
C SER A 26 -33.79 -3.47 -17.13
N ARG A 27 -34.61 -3.26 -16.12
CA ARG A 27 -36.06 -3.03 -16.29
C ARG A 27 -36.43 -1.57 -16.55
N TYR A 28 -35.43 -0.67 -16.72
CA TYR A 28 -35.69 0.72 -17.03
C TYR A 28 -35.64 0.99 -18.54
N ASP A 29 -36.57 1.81 -19.03
CA ASP A 29 -36.53 2.31 -20.42
C ASP A 29 -35.45 3.39 -20.61
N ASN A 30 -35.28 3.88 -21.85
CA ASN A 30 -34.31 4.93 -22.15
C ASN A 30 -34.63 6.28 -21.50
N LYS A 31 -35.85 6.46 -21.01
CA LYS A 31 -36.29 7.64 -20.25
C LYS A 31 -36.15 7.40 -18.73
N GLY A 32 -35.67 6.24 -18.30
CA GLY A 32 -35.49 5.86 -16.90
C GLY A 32 -36.78 5.53 -16.17
N ARG A 33 -37.84 5.14 -16.87
CA ARG A 33 -39.12 4.66 -16.29
C ARG A 33 -39.04 3.15 -16.13
N LEU A 34 -39.51 2.63 -14.99
CA LEU A 34 -39.54 1.19 -14.71
C LEU A 34 -40.57 0.50 -15.64
N THR A 35 -40.14 -0.59 -16.27
CA THR A 35 -40.97 -1.48 -17.10
C THR A 35 -41.00 -2.86 -16.44
N PRO A 36 -42.03 -3.17 -15.58
CA PRO A 36 -41.96 -4.22 -14.57
C PRO A 36 -41.58 -5.61 -15.09
N ASN A 37 -42.04 -6.02 -16.25
CA ASN A 37 -41.87 -7.39 -16.76
C ASN A 37 -40.93 -7.49 -17.99
N THR A 38 -40.16 -6.43 -18.27
CA THR A 38 -39.31 -6.40 -19.47
C THR A 38 -37.85 -6.10 -19.13
N TRP A 39 -37.01 -7.08 -19.26
CA TRP A 39 -35.56 -6.93 -19.15
C TRP A 39 -34.93 -6.55 -20.49
N LYS A 40 -34.16 -5.49 -20.52
CA LYS A 40 -33.42 -5.03 -21.71
C LYS A 40 -31.92 -5.05 -21.42
N ILE A 41 -31.15 -5.62 -22.37
CA ILE A 41 -29.67 -5.58 -22.27
C ILE A 41 -29.17 -4.15 -22.37
N ARG A 42 -28.19 -3.80 -21.53
CA ARG A 42 -27.56 -2.48 -21.50
C ARG A 42 -26.28 -2.51 -22.33
N LYS A 43 -26.05 -1.47 -23.12
CA LYS A 43 -24.80 -1.33 -23.86
C LYS A 43 -23.64 -0.98 -22.89
N PRO A 44 -22.52 -1.72 -22.92
CA PRO A 44 -21.36 -1.37 -22.13
C PRO A 44 -20.58 -0.20 -22.72
N THR A 45 -19.78 0.46 -21.89
CA THR A 45 -18.71 1.35 -22.31
C THR A 45 -17.36 0.72 -21.94
N VAL A 46 -16.32 1.02 -22.71
CA VAL A 46 -14.97 0.53 -22.44
C VAL A 46 -14.15 1.67 -21.88
N SER A 47 -13.49 1.44 -20.73
CA SER A 47 -12.56 2.42 -20.15
C SER A 47 -11.26 2.50 -20.96
N THR A 48 -10.47 3.55 -20.75
CA THR A 48 -9.14 3.71 -21.34
C THR A 48 -8.19 2.54 -21.08
N ASN A 49 -8.43 1.80 -19.98
CA ASN A 49 -7.66 0.61 -19.58
C ASN A 49 -8.30 -0.71 -20.06
N GLY A 50 -9.28 -0.66 -20.95
CA GLY A 50 -9.92 -1.82 -21.54
C GLY A 50 -11.03 -2.49 -20.71
N TYR A 51 -11.33 -2.00 -19.50
CA TYR A 51 -12.38 -2.57 -18.65
C TYR A 51 -13.78 -2.19 -19.12
N ILE A 52 -14.69 -3.16 -19.03
CA ILE A 52 -16.10 -2.96 -19.30
C ILE A 52 -16.79 -2.24 -18.15
N LYS A 53 -17.56 -1.19 -18.47
CA LYS A 53 -18.38 -0.42 -17.52
C LYS A 53 -19.81 -0.34 -17.99
N TYR A 54 -20.72 -0.25 -17.02
CA TYR A 54 -22.13 0.00 -17.24
C TYR A 54 -22.60 1.27 -16.52
N GLY A 55 -23.43 2.04 -17.18
CA GLY A 55 -24.09 3.21 -16.59
C GLY A 55 -25.37 2.82 -15.84
N PHE A 56 -25.52 3.35 -14.63
CA PHE A 56 -26.70 3.22 -13.78
C PHE A 56 -27.38 4.57 -13.60
N CYS A 57 -28.69 4.57 -13.59
CA CYS A 57 -29.48 5.77 -13.36
C CYS A 57 -30.64 5.43 -12.42
N LEU A 58 -30.61 5.94 -11.19
CA LEU A 58 -31.70 5.88 -10.23
C LEU A 58 -32.34 7.26 -10.12
N ARG A 59 -33.37 7.51 -10.92
CA ARG A 59 -34.05 8.82 -10.97
C ARG A 59 -34.61 9.26 -9.63
N PHE A 60 -35.18 8.34 -8.86
CA PHE A 60 -35.74 8.64 -7.54
C PHE A 60 -34.69 9.07 -6.51
N ARG A 61 -33.40 8.71 -6.72
CA ARG A 61 -32.24 9.13 -5.88
C ARG A 61 -31.35 10.17 -6.55
N LYS A 62 -31.68 10.63 -7.77
CA LYS A 62 -30.84 11.53 -8.59
C LYS A 62 -29.40 11.04 -8.79
N ILE A 63 -29.19 9.72 -8.73
CA ILE A 63 -27.85 9.11 -8.85
C ILE A 63 -27.63 8.71 -10.31
N LYS A 64 -26.52 9.20 -10.89
CA LYS A 64 -25.94 8.70 -12.13
C LYS A 64 -24.51 8.24 -11.82
N THR A 65 -24.20 6.98 -12.09
CA THR A 65 -22.87 6.41 -11.82
C THR A 65 -22.49 5.39 -12.88
N GLN A 66 -21.22 5.07 -12.97
CA GLN A 66 -20.69 3.97 -13.78
C GLN A 66 -19.97 2.96 -12.89
N LEU A 67 -20.28 1.68 -13.05
CA LEU A 67 -19.67 0.60 -12.32
C LEU A 67 -19.01 -0.40 -13.28
N TYR A 68 -17.93 -1.02 -12.84
CA TYR A 68 -17.19 -2.02 -13.60
C TYR A 68 -17.93 -3.36 -13.62
N ALA A 69 -18.02 -4.01 -14.81
CA ALA A 69 -18.71 -5.29 -14.99
C ALA A 69 -18.13 -6.40 -14.11
N HIS A 70 -16.78 -6.56 -14.08
CA HIS A 70 -16.14 -7.56 -13.24
C HIS A 70 -16.49 -7.42 -11.76
N ARG A 71 -16.64 -6.18 -11.29
CA ARG A 71 -16.98 -5.91 -9.91
C ARG A 71 -18.41 -6.30 -9.59
N LEU A 72 -19.33 -5.95 -10.49
CA LEU A 72 -20.74 -6.35 -10.37
C LEU A 72 -20.93 -7.86 -10.36
N VAL A 73 -20.22 -8.58 -11.25
CA VAL A 73 -20.24 -10.05 -11.29
C VAL A 73 -19.67 -10.64 -10.00
N ALA A 74 -18.52 -10.14 -9.55
CA ALA A 74 -17.89 -10.65 -8.34
C ALA A 74 -18.77 -10.43 -7.10
N GLU A 75 -19.37 -9.24 -6.96
CA GLU A 75 -20.28 -8.90 -5.85
C GLU A 75 -21.57 -9.73 -5.87
N ALA A 76 -22.06 -10.11 -7.05
CA ALA A 76 -23.29 -10.89 -7.19
C ALA A 76 -23.10 -12.41 -7.03
N TYR A 77 -21.90 -12.93 -7.37
CA TYR A 77 -21.74 -14.39 -7.55
C TYR A 77 -20.57 -15.00 -6.80
N ILE A 78 -19.59 -14.21 -6.33
CA ILE A 78 -18.38 -14.75 -5.70
C ILE A 78 -18.35 -14.34 -4.23
N PRO A 79 -18.46 -15.30 -3.28
CA PRO A 79 -18.35 -14.99 -1.86
C PRO A 79 -17.03 -14.28 -1.51
N ASN A 80 -17.11 -13.26 -0.65
CA ASN A 80 -15.96 -12.50 -0.19
C ASN A 80 -15.92 -12.35 1.34
N PRO A 81 -15.79 -13.47 2.08
CA PRO A 81 -15.85 -13.45 3.55
C PRO A 81 -14.70 -12.65 4.18
N ASN A 82 -13.57 -12.53 3.48
CA ASN A 82 -12.41 -11.80 3.94
C ASN A 82 -12.40 -10.31 3.52
N ASN A 83 -13.47 -9.82 2.89
CA ASN A 83 -13.58 -8.45 2.40
C ASN A 83 -12.39 -8.00 1.53
N TYR A 84 -11.87 -8.88 0.66
CA TYR A 84 -10.80 -8.54 -0.26
C TYR A 84 -11.20 -7.40 -1.20
N PRO A 85 -10.34 -6.37 -1.39
CA PRO A 85 -10.73 -5.16 -2.10
C PRO A 85 -10.67 -5.28 -3.63
N ILE A 86 -9.98 -6.28 -4.17
CA ILE A 86 -9.67 -6.36 -5.61
C ILE A 86 -10.36 -7.56 -6.24
N VAL A 87 -10.92 -7.34 -7.43
CA VAL A 87 -11.36 -8.41 -8.33
C VAL A 87 -10.31 -8.60 -9.41
N MET A 88 -9.76 -9.80 -9.51
CA MET A 88 -8.70 -10.18 -10.44
C MET A 88 -9.28 -10.99 -11.59
N HIS A 89 -8.80 -10.74 -12.82
CA HIS A 89 -9.06 -11.59 -13.99
C HIS A 89 -8.00 -12.69 -14.07
N LEU A 90 -8.42 -13.95 -14.11
CA LEU A 90 -7.51 -15.10 -14.13
C LEU A 90 -6.73 -15.19 -15.46
N ASP A 91 -7.36 -14.80 -16.57
CA ASP A 91 -6.79 -14.78 -17.92
C ASP A 91 -6.15 -13.44 -18.31
N ASP A 92 -6.18 -12.43 -17.42
CA ASP A 92 -5.68 -11.08 -17.67
C ASP A 92 -6.46 -10.26 -18.71
N ASN A 93 -7.56 -10.77 -19.21
CA ASN A 93 -8.39 -10.06 -20.17
C ASN A 93 -9.48 -9.23 -19.45
N PRO A 94 -9.36 -7.88 -19.42
CA PRO A 94 -10.32 -7.03 -18.73
C PRO A 94 -11.72 -7.03 -19.36
N LYS A 95 -11.88 -7.66 -20.52
CA LYS A 95 -13.16 -7.82 -21.20
C LYS A 95 -13.87 -9.13 -20.84
N ASN A 96 -13.15 -10.14 -20.35
CA ASN A 96 -13.71 -11.42 -19.93
C ASN A 96 -14.18 -11.35 -18.47
N ASN A 97 -15.44 -10.96 -18.28
CA ASN A 97 -16.01 -10.78 -16.95
C ASN A 97 -16.86 -11.97 -16.47
N SER A 98 -16.63 -13.16 -17.04
CA SER A 98 -17.31 -14.36 -16.56
C SER A 98 -16.89 -14.72 -15.13
N VAL A 99 -17.82 -15.25 -14.36
CA VAL A 99 -17.62 -15.62 -12.95
C VAL A 99 -16.44 -16.58 -12.78
N GLU A 100 -16.25 -17.50 -13.72
CA GLU A 100 -15.18 -18.50 -13.74
C GLU A 100 -13.79 -17.89 -13.95
N ASN A 101 -13.75 -16.69 -14.54
CA ASN A 101 -12.52 -15.93 -14.80
C ASN A 101 -12.18 -14.91 -13.71
N LEU A 102 -13.03 -14.77 -12.69
CA LEU A 102 -12.88 -13.74 -11.67
C LEU A 102 -12.58 -14.35 -10.29
N LYS A 103 -11.76 -13.68 -9.52
CA LYS A 103 -11.58 -14.00 -8.10
C LYS A 103 -11.34 -12.74 -7.29
N TRP A 104 -11.75 -12.77 -6.02
CA TRP A 104 -11.35 -11.78 -5.05
C TRP A 104 -9.90 -11.98 -4.64
N GLY A 105 -9.20 -10.88 -4.36
CA GLY A 105 -7.82 -10.91 -3.91
C GLY A 105 -7.40 -9.61 -3.23
N THR A 106 -6.20 -9.64 -2.67
CA THR A 106 -5.52 -8.48 -2.12
C THR A 106 -4.69 -7.79 -3.20
N THR A 107 -4.24 -6.55 -2.93
CA THR A 107 -3.21 -5.87 -3.73
C THR A 107 -1.97 -6.74 -3.88
N LEU A 108 -1.60 -7.45 -2.81
CA LEU A 108 -0.45 -8.34 -2.79
C LEU A 108 -0.64 -9.53 -3.74
N ASP A 109 -1.84 -10.13 -3.78
CA ASP A 109 -2.15 -11.22 -4.70
C ASP A 109 -2.10 -10.76 -6.14
N ASN A 110 -2.64 -9.57 -6.42
CA ASN A 110 -2.60 -8.97 -7.75
C ASN A 110 -1.16 -8.68 -8.21
N ILE A 111 -0.32 -8.14 -7.33
CA ILE A 111 1.12 -7.93 -7.59
C ILE A 111 1.80 -9.29 -7.83
N ARG A 112 1.56 -10.29 -7.00
CA ARG A 112 2.13 -11.65 -7.16
C ARG A 112 1.71 -12.30 -8.47
N ASP A 113 0.46 -12.12 -8.87
CA ASP A 113 -0.06 -12.64 -10.14
C ASP A 113 0.59 -11.95 -11.35
N CYS A 114 0.68 -10.62 -11.32
CA CYS A 114 1.42 -9.85 -12.32
C CYS A 114 2.87 -10.31 -12.47
N ILE A 115 3.50 -10.65 -11.36
CA ILE A 115 4.87 -11.17 -11.29
C ILE A 115 4.96 -12.59 -11.92
N LYS A 116 4.04 -13.50 -11.59
CA LYS A 116 4.03 -14.87 -12.11
C LYS A 116 3.88 -14.93 -13.64
N LYS A 117 3.11 -14.01 -14.19
CA LYS A 117 2.73 -14.01 -15.62
C LYS A 117 3.71 -13.27 -16.54
N ASN A 118 4.87 -12.83 -16.05
CA ASN A 118 5.98 -12.26 -16.84
C ASN A 118 5.56 -11.13 -17.81
N ARG A 119 4.64 -10.24 -17.38
CA ARG A 119 4.12 -9.18 -18.25
C ARG A 119 5.19 -8.16 -18.59
N LYS A 120 5.64 -8.13 -19.84
CA LYS A 120 6.60 -7.14 -20.35
C LYS A 120 5.97 -5.74 -20.39
N VAL A 121 6.61 -4.79 -19.71
CA VAL A 121 6.37 -3.35 -19.95
C VAL A 121 7.70 -2.67 -20.26
N VAL A 122 7.82 -2.18 -21.50
CA VAL A 122 9.01 -1.47 -21.98
C VAL A 122 8.82 0.03 -21.75
N ARG A 123 9.26 0.49 -20.57
CA ARG A 123 9.62 1.90 -20.25
C ARG A 123 10.56 1.85 -19.07
N LYS A 124 11.36 2.92 -18.80
CA LYS A 124 12.04 3.07 -17.49
C LYS A 124 10.95 2.99 -16.42
N GLN A 125 10.72 1.78 -15.93
CA GLN A 125 9.56 1.47 -15.13
C GLN A 125 9.86 1.88 -13.70
N VAL A 126 8.99 2.67 -13.13
CA VAL A 126 9.04 2.94 -11.69
C VAL A 126 8.95 1.61 -10.98
N ILE A 127 9.91 1.35 -10.09
CA ILE A 127 9.94 0.14 -9.27
C ILE A 127 9.13 0.36 -8.00
N SER A 128 9.29 1.56 -7.41
CA SER A 128 8.63 1.95 -6.17
C SER A 128 8.80 3.44 -5.92
N TYR A 129 7.96 3.99 -5.05
CA TYR A 129 8.23 5.22 -4.31
C TYR A 129 8.73 4.87 -2.92
N VAL A 130 9.59 5.73 -2.34
CA VAL A 130 10.20 5.48 -1.03
C VAL A 130 10.03 6.71 -0.16
N ILE A 131 9.64 6.49 1.08
CA ILE A 131 9.59 7.48 2.16
C ILE A 131 10.09 6.86 3.46
N SER A 132 10.34 7.71 4.46
CA SER A 132 10.61 7.34 5.84
C SER A 132 10.07 8.39 6.79
N ASP A 133 10.06 8.10 8.06
CA ASP A 133 9.87 9.09 9.13
C ASP A 133 8.59 9.94 8.96
N LEU A 134 7.44 9.29 8.77
CA LEU A 134 6.15 9.97 8.67
C LEU A 134 5.70 10.58 10.00
N HIS A 135 6.03 9.94 11.12
CA HIS A 135 5.71 10.41 12.46
C HIS A 135 4.26 10.90 12.59
N ILE A 136 3.29 10.09 12.19
CA ILE A 136 1.88 10.37 12.46
C ILE A 136 1.70 10.43 13.98
N GLY A 137 1.31 11.59 14.52
CA GLY A 137 1.26 11.75 15.96
C GLY A 137 0.70 13.10 16.40
N GLU A 138 0.62 13.28 17.71
CA GLU A 138 0.19 14.52 18.34
C GLU A 138 1.40 15.37 18.70
N TYR A 139 1.41 16.61 18.22
CA TYR A 139 2.48 17.57 18.43
C TYR A 139 1.95 18.78 19.24
N GLY A 140 1.22 18.53 20.31
CA GLY A 140 0.57 19.57 21.10
C GLY A 140 -0.44 20.36 20.25
N LYS A 141 -0.28 21.69 20.16
CA LYS A 141 -1.16 22.54 19.34
C LYS A 141 -0.95 22.42 17.82
N PHE A 142 0.00 21.62 17.36
CA PHE A 142 0.37 21.50 15.93
C PHE A 142 -0.29 20.30 15.21
N THR A 143 -1.61 20.28 15.19
CA THR A 143 -2.41 19.27 14.45
C THR A 143 -2.12 19.28 12.93
N SER A 144 -1.60 20.37 12.39
CA SER A 144 -1.26 20.51 10.96
C SER A 144 -0.22 19.50 10.46
N ARG A 145 0.72 19.04 11.30
CA ARG A 145 1.74 18.07 10.90
C ARG A 145 1.15 16.69 10.61
N THR A 146 0.27 16.22 11.47
CA THR A 146 -0.41 14.93 11.30
C THR A 146 -1.26 14.92 10.03
N GLU A 147 -1.99 16.00 9.76
CA GLU A 147 -2.76 16.11 8.52
C GLU A 147 -1.82 16.15 7.30
N THR A 148 -0.67 16.81 7.39
CA THR A 148 0.36 16.77 6.33
C THR A 148 0.85 15.36 6.07
N ALA A 149 1.10 14.53 7.11
CA ALA A 149 1.48 13.13 6.95
C ALA A 149 0.42 12.34 6.17
N PHE A 150 -0.85 12.50 6.50
CA PHE A 150 -1.96 11.86 5.77
C PHE A 150 -2.05 12.36 4.32
N GLN A 151 -1.87 13.65 4.06
CA GLN A 151 -1.86 14.18 2.69
C GLN A 151 -0.70 13.61 1.85
N VAL A 152 0.48 13.42 2.45
CA VAL A 152 1.61 12.75 1.80
C VAL A 152 1.24 11.32 1.42
N LEU A 153 0.67 10.53 2.33
CA LEU A 153 0.23 9.16 2.04
C LEU A 153 -0.84 9.11 0.94
N ILE A 154 -1.84 10.00 1.01
CA ILE A 154 -2.89 10.11 0.00
C ILE A 154 -2.33 10.48 -1.37
N LYS A 155 -1.37 11.42 -1.42
CA LYS A 155 -0.68 11.79 -2.66
C LYS A 155 0.10 10.62 -3.24
N LEU A 156 0.89 9.95 -2.41
CA LEU A 156 1.71 8.82 -2.85
C LEU A 156 0.87 7.61 -3.25
N SER A 157 -0.25 7.34 -2.56
CA SER A 157 -1.17 6.29 -2.98
C SER A 157 -1.66 6.48 -4.41
N LYS A 158 -1.98 7.72 -4.81
CA LYS A 158 -2.40 8.04 -6.19
C LYS A 158 -1.28 7.74 -7.20
N LEU A 159 -0.03 8.06 -6.86
CA LEU A 159 1.14 7.79 -7.71
C LEU A 159 1.42 6.28 -7.81
N CYS A 160 1.42 5.58 -6.68
CA CYS A 160 1.65 4.14 -6.63
C CYS A 160 0.57 3.36 -7.40
N ILE A 161 -0.70 3.74 -7.25
CA ILE A 161 -1.83 3.15 -7.98
C ILE A 161 -1.67 3.38 -9.49
N LYS A 162 -1.30 4.61 -9.90
CA LYS A 162 -1.08 4.95 -11.31
C LYS A 162 0.02 4.10 -11.96
N GLU A 163 1.13 3.93 -11.25
CA GLU A 163 2.31 3.18 -11.74
C GLU A 163 2.21 1.68 -11.42
N ARG A 164 1.23 1.26 -10.63
CA ARG A 164 1.04 -0.14 -10.14
C ARG A 164 2.25 -0.66 -9.36
N VAL A 165 2.74 0.14 -8.44
CA VAL A 165 3.90 -0.18 -7.61
C VAL A 165 3.57 0.02 -6.13
N PRO A 166 4.22 -0.70 -5.21
CA PRO A 166 4.07 -0.45 -3.78
C PRO A 166 4.77 0.85 -3.37
N LEU A 167 4.45 1.32 -2.16
CA LEU A 167 5.23 2.30 -1.44
C LEU A 167 6.19 1.57 -0.49
N LEU A 168 7.47 1.94 -0.49
CA LEU A 168 8.43 1.51 0.53
C LEU A 168 8.47 2.56 1.63
N HIS A 169 8.29 2.13 2.88
CA HIS A 169 8.34 2.96 4.06
C HIS A 169 9.42 2.47 5.02
N CYS A 170 10.47 3.27 5.22
CA CYS A 170 11.68 2.88 5.94
C CYS A 170 11.61 3.20 7.44
N GLY A 171 10.47 2.99 8.07
CA GLY A 171 10.29 3.11 9.54
C GLY A 171 9.72 4.45 10.01
N ASP A 172 9.36 4.49 11.28
CA ASP A 172 8.73 5.61 11.98
C ASP A 172 7.43 6.10 11.32
N LEU A 173 6.48 5.18 11.21
CA LEU A 173 5.14 5.48 10.74
C LEU A 173 4.40 6.40 11.72
N PHE A 174 4.55 6.13 13.01
CA PHE A 174 3.96 6.92 14.10
C PHE A 174 5.03 7.60 14.94
N HIS A 175 4.62 8.70 15.64
CA HIS A 175 5.53 9.50 16.46
C HIS A 175 5.77 8.89 17.85
N SER A 176 4.85 8.12 18.37
CA SER A 176 4.96 7.46 19.67
C SER A 176 4.55 5.99 19.56
N SER A 177 5.16 5.12 20.33
CA SER A 177 4.87 3.69 20.37
C SER A 177 3.77 3.32 21.37
N ASP A 178 3.48 4.18 22.36
CA ASP A 178 2.69 3.87 23.53
C ASP A 178 1.47 4.78 23.74
N LYS A 179 1.36 5.88 23.02
CA LYS A 179 0.29 6.87 23.20
C LYS A 179 -0.35 7.27 21.89
N ILE A 180 -1.66 7.17 21.85
CA ILE A 180 -2.51 7.66 20.78
C ILE A 180 -3.82 8.16 21.40
N SER A 181 -4.21 9.39 21.09
CA SER A 181 -5.50 9.89 21.55
C SER A 181 -6.65 9.27 20.77
N PRO A 182 -7.88 9.25 21.33
CA PRO A 182 -9.06 8.79 20.60
C PRO A 182 -9.30 9.53 19.30
N ASP A 183 -9.05 10.85 19.25
CA ASP A 183 -9.21 11.67 18.05
C ASP A 183 -8.22 11.28 16.96
N LEU A 184 -6.94 11.13 17.32
CA LEU A 184 -5.92 10.67 16.39
C LEU A 184 -6.21 9.26 15.90
N LEU A 185 -6.60 8.33 16.79
CA LEU A 185 -6.97 6.97 16.43
C LEU A 185 -8.15 6.97 15.45
N SER A 186 -9.19 7.75 15.73
CA SER A 186 -10.35 7.89 14.83
C SER A 186 -9.93 8.37 13.44
N ARG A 187 -9.04 9.36 13.36
CA ARG A 187 -8.53 9.88 12.09
C ARG A 187 -7.66 8.86 11.34
N VAL A 188 -6.81 8.12 12.05
CA VAL A 188 -6.02 7.00 11.50
C VAL A 188 -6.94 5.95 10.89
N MET A 189 -7.95 5.50 11.63
CA MET A 189 -8.91 4.50 11.19
C MET A 189 -9.67 4.96 9.94
N GLU A 190 -10.11 6.22 9.89
CA GLU A 190 -10.78 6.81 8.72
C GLU A 190 -9.87 6.75 7.48
N VAL A 191 -8.66 7.31 7.58
CA VAL A 191 -7.75 7.42 6.43
C VAL A 191 -7.29 6.05 5.96
N PHE A 192 -6.90 5.16 6.88
CA PHE A 192 -6.37 3.84 6.52
C PHE A 192 -7.47 2.91 6.00
N SER A 193 -8.69 2.97 6.55
CA SER A 193 -9.84 2.26 5.99
C SER A 193 -10.15 2.70 4.55
N ARG A 194 -10.00 4.00 4.27
CA ARG A 194 -10.20 4.53 2.92
C ARG A 194 -9.08 4.10 1.96
N LEU A 195 -7.83 4.06 2.43
CA LEU A 195 -6.69 3.63 1.62
C LEU A 195 -6.68 2.10 1.41
N SER A 196 -7.06 1.30 2.41
CA SER A 196 -7.09 -0.17 2.33
C SER A 196 -8.11 -0.71 1.30
N LYS A 197 -9.10 0.12 0.93
CA LYS A 197 -10.07 -0.20 -0.13
C LYS A 197 -9.55 0.10 -1.55
N LYS A 198 -8.31 0.58 -1.67
CA LYS A 198 -7.67 0.92 -2.95
C LYS A 198 -6.65 -0.15 -3.35
N ASP A 199 -6.32 -0.19 -4.64
CA ASP A 199 -5.21 -1.01 -5.15
C ASP A 199 -3.86 -0.36 -4.80
N PHE A 200 -3.53 -0.40 -3.50
CA PHE A 200 -2.38 0.27 -2.92
C PHE A 200 -1.86 -0.49 -1.70
N ILE A 201 -0.56 -0.71 -1.65
CA ILE A 201 0.10 -1.38 -0.53
C ILE A 201 1.35 -0.62 -0.10
N ILE A 202 1.62 -0.62 1.19
CA ILE A 202 2.81 -0.07 1.83
C ILE A 202 3.63 -1.24 2.37
N LEU A 203 4.85 -1.39 1.88
CA LEU A 203 5.84 -2.29 2.45
C LEU A 203 6.59 -1.49 3.51
N THR A 204 6.48 -1.86 4.77
CA THR A 204 7.01 -1.09 5.91
C THR A 204 7.93 -1.92 6.78
N ILE A 205 8.85 -1.26 7.45
CA ILE A 205 9.61 -1.77 8.58
C ILE A 205 9.30 -0.94 9.83
N SER A 206 9.50 -1.52 11.01
CA SER A 206 9.38 -0.78 12.28
C SER A 206 10.59 0.12 12.48
N GLY A 207 10.34 1.39 12.87
CA GLY A 207 11.37 2.33 13.32
C GLY A 207 11.55 2.32 14.83
N ASN A 208 12.36 3.23 15.38
CA ASN A 208 12.61 3.32 16.82
C ASN A 208 11.37 3.86 17.59
N HIS A 209 10.55 4.70 16.96
CA HIS A 209 9.29 5.16 17.52
C HIS A 209 8.19 4.07 17.49
N GLY A 210 8.33 3.05 16.65
CA GLY A 210 7.44 1.90 16.56
C GLY A 210 8.03 0.62 17.14
N SER A 211 9.29 0.65 17.58
CA SER A 211 9.91 -0.49 18.24
C SER A 211 9.30 -0.68 19.63
N PRO A 212 8.85 -1.88 19.99
CA PRO A 212 8.51 -2.14 21.36
C PRO A 212 9.82 -2.05 22.18
N VAL A 213 9.89 -1.11 23.09
CA VAL A 213 10.57 -1.44 24.33
C VAL A 213 9.78 -2.65 24.83
N ILE A 214 10.41 -3.84 24.82
CA ILE A 214 9.75 -5.06 25.31
C ILE A 214 9.53 -4.85 26.81
N HIS A 215 8.43 -4.19 27.15
CA HIS A 215 7.93 -4.20 28.52
C HIS A 215 7.30 -5.56 28.72
N ARG A 216 8.10 -6.54 29.14
CA ARG A 216 7.60 -7.79 29.71
C ARG A 216 7.04 -7.48 31.08
N ILE A 217 5.72 -7.44 31.18
CA ILE A 217 5.04 -7.57 32.49
C ILE A 217 4.57 -9.01 32.57
N GLY A 218 5.35 -9.86 33.25
CA GLY A 218 5.14 -11.31 33.25
C GLY A 218 5.41 -11.92 31.87
N ASP A 219 4.61 -12.91 31.47
CA ASP A 219 4.73 -13.64 30.19
C ASP A 219 4.01 -12.96 29.02
N ARG A 220 3.54 -11.71 29.17
CA ARG A 220 2.82 -10.99 28.12
C ARG A 220 3.76 -10.07 27.34
N GLU A 221 3.82 -10.29 26.04
CA GLU A 221 4.47 -9.40 25.08
C GLU A 221 3.53 -8.26 24.72
N PHE A 222 3.94 -7.02 25.00
CA PHE A 222 3.19 -5.83 24.59
C PHE A 222 3.57 -5.46 23.15
N ILE A 223 2.60 -5.49 22.27
CA ILE A 223 2.75 -5.04 20.89
C ILE A 223 2.56 -3.52 20.87
N SER A 224 3.52 -2.76 20.30
CA SER A 224 3.34 -1.33 20.05
C SER A 224 2.11 -1.08 19.21
N TYR A 225 1.45 0.07 19.38
CA TYR A 225 0.22 0.33 18.63
C TYR A 225 0.45 0.49 17.12
N ASP A 226 1.63 0.89 16.66
CA ASP A 226 1.95 0.92 15.23
C ASP A 226 1.93 -0.48 14.63
N LYS A 227 2.50 -1.49 15.30
CA LYS A 227 2.38 -2.89 14.89
C LYS A 227 0.94 -3.38 14.93
N ALA A 228 0.18 -2.97 15.94
CA ALA A 228 -1.23 -3.31 16.04
C ALA A 228 -2.04 -2.72 14.88
N ILE A 229 -1.81 -1.44 14.54
CA ILE A 229 -2.46 -0.76 13.40
C ILE A 229 -2.03 -1.39 12.06
N VAL A 230 -0.74 -1.64 11.85
CA VAL A 230 -0.23 -2.31 10.65
C VAL A 230 -0.91 -3.68 10.46
N LYS A 231 -1.05 -4.45 11.55
CA LYS A 231 -1.74 -5.76 11.56
C LYS A 231 -3.25 -5.63 11.33
N ALA A 232 -3.89 -4.57 11.80
CA ALA A 232 -5.32 -4.31 11.61
C ALA A 232 -5.68 -3.97 10.15
N PHE A 233 -4.72 -3.50 9.35
CA PHE A 233 -4.92 -3.15 7.94
C PHE A 233 -4.07 -3.99 6.98
N PRO A 234 -4.26 -5.33 6.92
CA PRO A 234 -3.42 -6.24 6.14
C PRO A 234 -3.54 -6.01 4.62
N ASN A 235 -4.61 -5.33 4.17
CA ASN A 235 -4.79 -4.93 2.77
C ASN A 235 -4.07 -3.61 2.41
N LEU A 236 -3.56 -2.88 3.40
CA LEU A 236 -2.83 -1.64 3.22
C LEU A 236 -1.34 -1.80 3.52
N PHE A 237 -1.01 -2.56 4.56
CA PHE A 237 0.36 -2.73 5.03
C PHE A 237 0.85 -4.17 4.90
N TYR A 238 2.13 -4.30 4.56
CA TYR A 238 2.88 -5.53 4.67
C TYR A 238 4.18 -5.24 5.44
N SER A 239 4.30 -5.82 6.64
CA SER A 239 5.52 -5.68 7.43
C SER A 239 6.64 -6.51 6.80
N LEU A 240 7.81 -5.87 6.66
CA LEU A 240 9.05 -6.49 6.20
C LEU A 240 10.02 -6.75 7.36
N ASP A 241 9.60 -6.62 8.61
CA ASP A 241 10.47 -6.85 9.76
C ASP A 241 11.05 -8.27 9.70
N TYR A 242 12.36 -8.36 9.44
CA TYR A 242 13.10 -9.61 9.21
C TYR A 242 12.64 -10.46 8.01
N GLU A 243 11.87 -9.85 7.10
CA GLU A 243 11.27 -10.52 5.94
C GLU A 243 11.83 -9.97 4.61
N HIS A 244 11.39 -10.56 3.51
CA HIS A 244 11.73 -10.06 2.19
C HIS A 244 10.54 -10.10 1.23
N PHE A 245 10.54 -9.20 0.26
CA PHE A 245 9.50 -9.08 -0.76
C PHE A 245 10.11 -8.96 -2.16
N ARG A 246 9.46 -9.57 -3.15
CA ARG A 246 9.88 -9.52 -4.55
C ARG A 246 9.16 -8.42 -5.29
N LEU A 247 9.91 -7.49 -5.89
CA LEU A 247 9.41 -6.39 -6.68
C LEU A 247 9.75 -6.52 -8.17
N ASN A 248 9.05 -5.72 -8.99
CA ASN A 248 9.33 -5.54 -10.40
C ASN A 248 9.55 -6.85 -11.14
N TYR A 249 8.48 -7.66 -11.24
CA TYR A 249 8.50 -8.95 -11.96
C TYR A 249 9.65 -9.87 -11.54
N HIS A 250 9.94 -9.93 -10.24
CA HIS A 250 11.05 -10.70 -9.65
C HIS A 250 12.47 -10.21 -10.02
N LYS A 251 12.65 -9.03 -10.62
CA LYS A 251 13.99 -8.49 -10.88
C LYS A 251 14.65 -7.94 -9.62
N HIS A 252 13.87 -7.54 -8.63
CA HIS A 252 14.33 -6.96 -7.37
C HIS A 252 13.78 -7.77 -6.19
N VAL A 253 14.59 -7.84 -5.13
CA VAL A 253 14.17 -8.36 -3.82
C VAL A 253 14.46 -7.28 -2.79
N VAL A 254 13.46 -6.91 -2.02
CA VAL A 254 13.59 -5.97 -0.90
C VAL A 254 13.62 -6.78 0.38
N TYR A 255 14.62 -6.56 1.20
CA TYR A 255 14.79 -7.10 2.54
C TYR A 255 14.51 -5.99 3.54
N GLY A 256 13.83 -6.30 4.62
CA GLY A 256 13.55 -5.34 5.68
C GLY A 256 14.23 -5.75 6.99
N ILE A 257 14.87 -4.80 7.64
CA ILE A 257 15.36 -4.95 9.00
C ILE A 257 14.81 -3.77 9.81
N PRO A 258 14.02 -4.04 10.86
CA PRO A 258 13.50 -3.00 11.72
C PRO A 258 14.62 -2.32 12.53
N TYR A 259 14.28 -1.26 13.25
CA TYR A 259 15.18 -0.67 14.22
C TYR A 259 15.62 -1.72 15.27
N ILE A 260 16.90 -1.75 15.52
CA ILE A 260 17.52 -2.58 16.58
C ILE A 260 18.24 -1.63 17.52
N ASP A 261 17.89 -1.68 18.79
CA ASP A 261 18.46 -0.80 19.80
C ASP A 261 19.99 -0.97 19.85
N ASN A 262 20.70 0.18 19.82
CA ASN A 262 22.16 0.24 19.78
C ASN A 262 22.82 -0.65 18.70
N ASN A 263 22.07 -1.07 17.67
CA ASN A 263 22.51 -1.95 16.59
C ASN A 263 23.14 -3.30 17.06
N ILE A 264 22.77 -3.76 18.26
CA ILE A 264 23.28 -5.02 18.81
C ILE A 264 22.89 -6.19 17.90
N GLY A 265 23.89 -6.91 17.37
CA GLY A 265 23.68 -8.05 16.47
C GLY A 265 23.26 -7.67 15.04
N LEU A 266 23.09 -6.39 14.71
CA LEU A 266 22.66 -5.95 13.37
C LEU A 266 23.64 -6.44 12.29
N SER A 267 24.93 -6.27 12.49
CA SER A 267 25.94 -6.69 11.51
C SER A 267 25.97 -8.19 11.27
N GLU A 268 25.79 -8.99 12.31
CA GLU A 268 25.71 -10.46 12.25
C GLU A 268 24.44 -10.89 11.51
N TYR A 269 23.33 -10.26 11.81
CA TYR A 269 22.09 -10.54 11.11
C TYR A 269 22.20 -10.17 9.62
N ILE A 270 22.76 -9.00 9.27
CA ILE A 270 23.02 -8.63 7.88
C ILE A 270 23.87 -9.67 7.17
N LYS A 271 24.95 -10.18 7.81
CA LYS A 271 25.80 -11.23 7.23
C LYS A 271 25.01 -12.51 6.95
N SER A 272 24.09 -12.89 7.82
CA SER A 272 23.28 -14.12 7.70
C SER A 272 22.27 -14.10 6.55
N ILE A 273 21.85 -12.94 6.07
CA ILE A 273 20.86 -12.81 4.98
C ILE A 273 21.40 -13.46 3.72
N LYS A 274 20.69 -14.45 3.21
CA LYS A 274 20.99 -15.10 1.93
C LYS A 274 20.39 -14.30 0.78
N LEU A 275 21.25 -13.64 0.00
CA LEU A 275 20.83 -12.84 -1.15
C LEU A 275 20.53 -13.71 -2.36
N ASN A 276 19.64 -13.23 -3.22
CA ASN A 276 19.42 -13.86 -4.51
C ASN A 276 20.46 -13.38 -5.53
N PRO A 277 21.37 -14.24 -6.01
CA PRO A 277 22.47 -13.82 -6.87
C PRO A 277 22.01 -13.37 -8.28
N LYS A 278 20.81 -13.74 -8.68
CA LYS A 278 20.21 -13.40 -9.99
C LYS A 278 19.34 -12.14 -9.95
N LYS A 279 19.28 -11.45 -8.80
CA LYS A 279 18.37 -10.32 -8.57
C LYS A 279 19.12 -9.12 -8.04
N LYS A 280 18.52 -7.95 -8.21
CA LYS A 280 18.94 -6.74 -7.48
C LYS A 280 18.39 -6.82 -6.07
N ASN A 281 19.27 -6.74 -5.09
CA ASN A 281 18.94 -6.90 -3.68
C ASN A 281 18.95 -5.52 -3.01
N ILE A 282 17.80 -5.09 -2.54
CA ILE A 282 17.56 -3.80 -1.88
C ILE A 282 17.37 -4.08 -0.40
N LEU A 283 18.07 -3.36 0.47
CA LEU A 283 17.87 -3.42 1.91
C LEU A 283 17.16 -2.17 2.39
N MET A 284 16.12 -2.34 3.19
CA MET A 284 15.50 -1.29 4.00
C MET A 284 15.97 -1.43 5.44
N LEU A 285 16.45 -0.34 6.01
CA LEU A 285 16.92 -0.24 7.39
C LEU A 285 16.29 0.97 8.08
N HIS A 286 16.18 0.92 9.40
CA HIS A 286 15.94 2.09 10.23
C HIS A 286 17.01 2.15 11.30
N THR A 287 18.01 3.02 11.13
CA THR A 287 19.22 3.02 11.99
C THR A 287 20.01 4.31 11.84
N ASP A 288 20.79 4.62 12.85
CA ASP A 288 21.91 5.54 12.72
C ASP A 288 22.95 4.99 11.76
N TYR A 289 23.65 5.88 11.07
CA TYR A 289 24.68 5.51 10.11
C TYR A 289 25.92 6.39 10.28
N PRO A 290 27.13 5.80 10.39
CA PRO A 290 28.37 6.55 10.56
C PRO A 290 28.58 7.58 9.46
N GLY A 291 28.89 8.83 9.85
CA GLY A 291 29.08 9.95 8.93
C GLY A 291 27.79 10.60 8.43
N ALA A 292 26.61 10.10 8.83
CA ALA A 292 25.37 10.78 8.57
C ALA A 292 25.23 12.04 9.44
N ARG A 293 24.59 13.09 8.87
CA ARG A 293 24.40 14.36 9.54
C ARG A 293 22.92 14.64 9.74
N ASP A 294 22.57 15.16 10.90
CA ASP A 294 21.23 15.65 11.19
C ASP A 294 20.91 16.93 10.39
N THR A 295 19.74 17.47 10.62
CA THR A 295 19.27 18.70 9.95
C THR A 295 20.03 19.94 10.40
N ASP A 296 20.66 19.92 11.58
CA ASP A 296 21.55 20.98 12.08
C ASP A 296 22.99 20.85 11.53
N GLY A 297 23.26 19.81 10.75
CA GLY A 297 24.59 19.51 10.19
C GLY A 297 25.54 18.82 11.14
N ARG A 298 25.08 18.47 12.35
CA ARG A 298 25.87 17.71 13.32
C ARG A 298 26.04 16.28 12.83
N GLU A 299 27.24 15.77 12.91
CA GLU A 299 27.48 14.36 12.65
C GLU A 299 26.85 13.53 13.76
N ILE A 300 26.05 12.57 13.41
CA ILE A 300 25.46 11.65 14.36
C ILE A 300 26.58 10.73 14.85
N GLY A 301 26.76 10.72 16.16
CA GLY A 301 27.90 10.12 16.85
C GLY A 301 28.17 8.67 16.46
N SER A 302 29.23 8.11 17.00
CA SER A 302 29.71 6.74 16.68
C SER A 302 28.56 5.74 16.77
N VAL A 303 28.15 5.23 15.63
CA VAL A 303 27.22 4.11 15.56
C VAL A 303 28.00 2.86 15.94
N GLU A 304 27.96 2.53 17.22
CA GLU A 304 28.50 1.29 17.72
C GLU A 304 27.78 0.10 17.06
N ASN A 305 28.49 -0.97 16.85
CA ASN A 305 27.96 -2.26 16.38
C ASN A 305 27.45 -2.30 14.91
N LEU A 306 27.50 -1.22 14.12
CA LEU A 306 27.25 -1.29 12.68
C LEU A 306 28.53 -1.33 11.87
N ASN A 307 28.89 -2.51 11.38
CA ASN A 307 29.95 -2.65 10.38
C ASN A 307 29.39 -2.35 8.98
N VAL A 308 29.64 -1.12 8.49
CA VAL A 308 29.12 -0.65 7.19
C VAL A 308 29.55 -1.52 6.00
N ASN A 309 30.68 -2.25 6.12
CA ASN A 309 31.11 -3.15 5.06
C ASN A 309 30.15 -4.31 4.83
N THR A 310 29.37 -4.70 5.84
CA THR A 310 28.35 -5.75 5.68
C THR A 310 27.24 -5.35 4.70
N LEU A 311 27.02 -4.05 4.50
CA LEU A 311 26.03 -3.50 3.59
C LEU A 311 26.47 -3.59 2.11
N ASN A 312 27.76 -3.75 1.84
CA ASN A 312 28.30 -3.79 0.47
C ASN A 312 27.75 -4.94 -0.38
N LYS A 313 27.22 -5.99 0.26
CA LYS A 313 26.62 -7.13 -0.45
C LYS A 313 25.31 -6.78 -1.14
N PHE A 314 24.61 -5.71 -0.73
CA PHE A 314 23.37 -5.24 -1.36
C PHE A 314 23.67 -4.32 -2.55
N ASP A 315 22.72 -4.26 -3.50
CA ASP A 315 22.79 -3.34 -4.63
C ASP A 315 22.37 -1.92 -4.24
N LEU A 316 21.47 -1.80 -3.27
CA LEU A 316 20.94 -0.54 -2.74
C LEU A 316 20.55 -0.71 -1.28
N VAL A 317 20.84 0.29 -0.46
CA VAL A 317 20.43 0.37 0.95
C VAL A 317 19.68 1.69 1.17
N LEU A 318 18.48 1.58 1.73
CA LEU A 318 17.55 2.67 2.02
C LEU A 318 17.40 2.77 3.54
N CYS A 319 17.94 3.82 4.14
CA CYS A 319 17.92 4.02 5.58
C CYS A 319 16.91 5.11 5.98
N GLY A 320 16.06 4.82 6.95
CA GLY A 320 15.28 5.81 7.71
C GLY A 320 16.04 6.29 8.95
N HIS A 321 15.32 6.97 9.85
CA HIS A 321 15.75 7.50 11.16
C HIS A 321 16.24 8.94 11.12
N ILE A 322 17.07 9.34 10.16
CA ILE A 322 17.60 10.69 10.07
C ILE A 322 16.77 11.49 9.08
N HIS A 323 16.18 12.59 9.52
CA HIS A 323 15.23 13.38 8.73
C HIS A 323 15.86 14.08 7.52
N LYS A 324 17.19 14.28 7.50
CA LYS A 324 17.90 14.91 6.40
C LYS A 324 18.18 13.90 5.28
N PRO A 325 17.61 14.08 4.07
CA PRO A 325 17.92 13.24 2.93
C PRO A 325 19.39 13.41 2.52
N GLN A 326 20.13 12.33 2.43
CA GLN A 326 21.55 12.39 2.05
C GLN A 326 22.03 11.08 1.44
N ARG A 327 23.00 11.19 0.54
CA ARG A 327 23.70 10.04 -0.03
C ARG A 327 24.97 9.80 0.76
N LEU A 328 25.08 8.65 1.41
CA LEU A 328 26.22 8.29 2.27
C LEU A 328 27.30 7.52 1.50
N SER A 329 26.90 6.76 0.50
CA SER A 329 27.83 6.07 -0.40
C SER A 329 27.23 5.90 -1.79
N LYS A 330 27.91 5.17 -2.68
CA LYS A 330 27.34 4.82 -4.00
C LYS A 330 26.04 4.01 -3.90
N LYS A 331 25.82 3.29 -2.79
CA LYS A 331 24.71 2.36 -2.60
C LYS A 331 23.80 2.69 -1.41
N VAL A 332 24.21 3.57 -0.50
CA VAL A 332 23.51 3.85 0.76
C VAL A 332 22.92 5.26 0.74
N TYR A 333 21.63 5.36 1.03
CA TYR A 333 20.88 6.60 1.07
C TYR A 333 20.07 6.70 2.36
N MET A 334 20.24 7.82 3.09
CA MET A 334 19.27 8.25 4.09
C MET A 334 18.09 8.86 3.37
N ILE A 335 16.91 8.31 3.61
CA ILE A 335 15.69 8.70 2.89
C ILE A 335 15.20 10.07 3.33
N GLY A 336 15.28 10.34 4.61
CA GLY A 336 14.82 11.58 5.22
C GLY A 336 13.30 11.66 5.37
N ALA A 337 12.87 12.66 6.11
CA ALA A 337 11.45 12.93 6.31
C ALA A 337 10.79 13.47 5.04
N PRO A 338 9.51 13.13 4.76
CA PRO A 338 8.84 13.57 3.55
C PRO A 338 8.30 15.00 3.61
N TYR A 339 8.29 15.63 4.80
CA TYR A 339 7.85 16.99 5.05
C TYR A 339 8.55 17.57 6.29
N GLN A 340 8.47 18.89 6.46
CA GLN A 340 9.10 19.57 7.59
C GLN A 340 8.44 19.17 8.93
N GLN A 341 9.25 18.60 9.83
CA GLN A 341 8.82 18.17 11.16
C GLN A 341 9.46 19.02 12.28
N ARG A 342 10.65 19.53 12.05
CA ARG A 342 11.41 20.39 12.97
C ARG A 342 11.72 21.74 12.31
N ARG A 343 12.04 22.76 13.12
CA ARG A 343 12.46 24.07 12.58
C ARG A 343 13.72 23.96 11.71
N THR A 344 14.61 23.06 12.09
CA THR A 344 15.88 22.79 11.43
C THR A 344 15.72 22.10 10.06
N ASP A 345 14.56 21.51 9.78
CA ASP A 345 14.29 20.82 8.51
C ASP A 345 14.00 21.81 7.36
N LYS A 346 13.80 23.11 7.63
CA LYS A 346 13.33 24.09 6.62
C LYS A 346 14.25 24.22 5.41
N ASP A 347 15.54 24.01 5.60
CA ASP A 347 16.56 24.12 4.54
C ASP A 347 16.88 22.77 3.88
N CYS A 348 16.17 21.71 4.26
CA CYS A 348 16.32 20.38 3.69
C CYS A 348 15.41 20.19 2.47
N LYS A 349 15.92 19.49 1.44
CA LYS A 349 15.10 19.05 0.28
C LYS A 349 14.25 17.84 0.66
N LEU A 350 13.23 18.06 1.47
CA LEU A 350 12.32 17.01 1.94
C LEU A 350 11.41 16.51 0.81
N GLY A 351 10.95 15.26 0.93
CA GLY A 351 10.07 14.70 -0.07
C GLY A 351 10.10 13.18 -0.11
N TYR A 352 9.98 12.64 -1.30
CA TYR A 352 10.01 11.20 -1.52
C TYR A 352 10.98 10.84 -2.64
N TRP A 353 11.51 9.63 -2.59
CA TRP A 353 12.37 9.08 -3.63
C TRP A 353 11.57 8.26 -4.62
N LYS A 354 12.06 8.19 -5.84
CA LYS A 354 11.49 7.39 -6.92
C LYS A 354 12.55 6.41 -7.43
N LEU A 355 12.28 5.12 -7.32
CA LEU A 355 13.16 4.06 -7.81
C LEU A 355 12.77 3.65 -9.23
N TYR A 356 13.81 3.39 -10.06
CA TYR A 356 13.65 2.97 -11.45
C TYR A 356 14.40 1.68 -11.75
#